data_bddfc2711cda4c2e14417532baa1f45e
#
_entry.id   bddfc2711cda4c2e14417532baa1f45e
#
_cell.length_a   1.000
_cell.length_b   1.000
_cell.length_c   1.000
_cell.angle_alpha   90.00
_cell.angle_beta   90.00
_cell.angle_gamma   90.00
#
_symmetry.space_group_name_H-M   'P 1'
#
loop_
_entity.id
_entity.type
_entity.pdbx_description
1 polymer ?
#
loop_
_entity_poly.entity_id
_entity_poly.type
_entity_poly.pdbx_seq_one_letter_code
_entity_poly.pdbx_strand_id
1 'polypeptide(L)'
;MNAAAMPAPRDGRIDATRAIAIVLVVLGHARGIPHAYTLLAFSFHVPLFFLVSGWVATAYGRPRSDADTWRQLGRTLLVPYVFFFFVAYAYWLLTRDMGAKALRWGERPWWEPLVGLLMGNGPGLYVQPALWFLPALFTTAIAFHYLRKRLHPGLLVVACALLAWAWIAWFPPLGVRLPWGLDVLPVSLFFFACGAALAPRVRAMHGSRVAVIALTLLVAAIWLPLAWHNGKVDMNKMQFGDSTPLFLLTALLGTAMTMGIAGWIARWPGVQWIGRNTLLILCTHFLVFFVLSGLRSLAGIHAEPSAGWALFVSAFALAAAVPMRWLLMRFAPWTLGARRTPAPVAPTPLPETRPQ
;
A
#
# COMPACT_ATOMS: atom_id res chain seq x y z
N MET A 1 -18.92 10.34 35.26
CA MET A 1 -18.83 10.89 33.90
C MET A 1 -17.42 10.63 33.37
N ASN A 2 -17.24 9.55 32.57
CA ASN A 2 -15.94 9.31 31.91
C ASN A 2 -15.82 10.26 30.72
N ALA A 3 -14.96 11.27 30.85
CA ALA A 3 -14.56 12.10 29.71
C ALA A 3 -13.94 11.15 28.65
N ALA A 4 -14.64 10.95 27.55
CA ALA A 4 -14.10 10.22 26.42
C ALA A 4 -12.82 10.93 25.98
N ALA A 5 -11.66 10.30 26.21
CA ALA A 5 -10.37 10.83 25.83
C ALA A 5 -10.40 11.17 24.34
N MET A 6 -10.16 12.45 24.02
CA MET A 6 -10.09 12.91 22.62
C MET A 6 -9.05 12.06 21.88
N PRO A 7 -9.34 11.58 20.67
CA PRO A 7 -8.39 10.82 19.92
C PRO A 7 -7.11 11.64 19.73
N ALA A 8 -5.95 11.05 20.04
CA ALA A 8 -4.67 11.69 19.87
C ALA A 8 -4.54 12.27 18.45
N PRO A 9 -4.02 13.49 18.28
CA PRO A 9 -3.86 14.09 16.97
C PRO A 9 -3.04 13.17 16.06
N ARG A 10 -3.48 13.02 14.82
CA ARG A 10 -2.85 12.15 13.83
C ARG A 10 -1.45 12.66 13.50
N ASP A 11 -0.44 11.82 13.64
CA ASP A 11 0.95 12.17 13.33
C ASP A 11 1.13 12.35 11.81
N GLY A 12 1.43 13.57 11.38
CA GLY A 12 1.64 13.91 9.99
C GLY A 12 2.83 13.17 9.34
N ARG A 13 3.78 12.69 10.15
CA ARG A 13 4.92 11.89 9.66
C ARG A 13 4.45 10.56 9.05
N ILE A 14 3.41 9.95 9.59
CA ILE A 14 2.83 8.70 9.05
C ILE A 14 2.22 8.96 7.67
N ASP A 15 1.45 10.04 7.52
CA ASP A 15 0.87 10.39 6.22
C ASP A 15 1.98 10.74 5.22
N ALA A 16 3.03 11.46 5.62
CA ALA A 16 4.18 11.76 4.76
C ALA A 16 4.96 10.49 4.36
N THR A 17 5.19 9.55 5.29
CA THR A 17 5.81 8.26 4.99
C THR A 17 5.00 7.47 3.97
N ARG A 18 3.68 7.43 4.11
CA ARG A 18 2.78 6.79 3.15
C ARG A 18 2.77 7.50 1.80
N ALA A 19 2.89 8.83 1.80
CA ALA A 19 2.98 9.62 0.56
C ALA A 19 4.24 9.28 -0.23
N ILE A 20 5.41 9.23 0.43
CA ILE A 20 6.65 8.80 -0.23
C ILE A 20 6.48 7.38 -0.77
N ALA A 21 5.98 6.45 0.05
CA ALA A 21 5.80 5.06 -0.34
C ALA A 21 4.91 4.91 -1.59
N ILE A 22 3.76 5.60 -1.66
CA ILE A 22 2.86 5.48 -2.82
C ILE A 22 3.44 6.15 -4.07
N VAL A 23 4.18 7.25 -3.93
CA VAL A 23 4.88 7.87 -5.06
C VAL A 23 5.93 6.91 -5.63
N LEU A 24 6.70 6.23 -4.75
CA LEU A 24 7.66 5.21 -5.19
C LEU A 24 6.98 4.05 -5.94
N VAL A 25 5.80 3.60 -5.48
CA VAL A 25 5.00 2.57 -6.18
C VAL A 25 4.57 3.05 -7.55
N VAL A 26 3.97 4.24 -7.65
CA VAL A 26 3.47 4.78 -8.93
C VAL A 26 4.61 4.92 -9.93
N LEU A 27 5.72 5.53 -9.53
CA LEU A 27 6.92 5.65 -10.38
C LEU A 27 7.48 4.29 -10.80
N GLY A 28 7.57 3.34 -9.86
CA GLY A 28 8.12 2.01 -10.12
C GLY A 28 7.30 1.16 -11.10
N HIS A 29 6.02 1.48 -11.28
CA HIS A 29 5.15 0.82 -12.24
C HIS A 29 5.08 1.54 -13.59
N ALA A 30 5.63 2.74 -13.71
CA ALA A 30 5.62 3.49 -14.95
C ALA A 30 6.64 2.93 -15.95
N ARG A 31 6.20 2.62 -17.17
CA ARG A 31 7.09 2.18 -18.24
C ARG A 31 8.08 3.29 -18.60
N GLY A 32 9.34 2.93 -18.79
CA GLY A 32 10.43 3.88 -19.09
C GLY A 32 11.21 4.34 -17.88
N ILE A 33 10.84 3.95 -16.66
CA ILE A 33 11.65 4.25 -15.47
C ILE A 33 12.97 3.47 -15.50
N PRO A 34 14.11 4.09 -15.15
CA PRO A 34 15.40 3.42 -15.15
C PRO A 34 15.44 2.20 -14.22
N HIS A 35 16.16 1.14 -14.63
CA HIS A 35 16.32 -0.07 -13.83
C HIS A 35 16.90 0.20 -12.43
N ALA A 36 17.88 1.10 -12.32
CA ALA A 36 18.44 1.50 -11.04
C ALA A 36 17.38 2.00 -10.04
N TYR A 37 16.38 2.75 -10.53
CA TYR A 37 15.25 3.18 -9.68
C TYR A 37 14.48 1.99 -9.15
N THR A 38 14.09 1.04 -10.01
CA THR A 38 13.30 -0.12 -9.58
C THR A 38 14.09 -1.01 -8.62
N LEU A 39 15.39 -1.19 -8.84
CA LEU A 39 16.26 -1.94 -7.95
C LEU A 39 16.27 -1.32 -6.54
N LEU A 40 16.45 -0.02 -6.44
CA LEU A 40 16.54 0.68 -5.16
C LEU A 40 15.17 0.80 -4.49
N ALA A 41 14.15 1.29 -5.19
CA ALA A 41 12.82 1.51 -4.61
C ALA A 41 12.16 0.20 -4.17
N PHE A 42 12.30 -0.86 -4.96
CA PHE A 42 11.66 -2.15 -4.67
C PHE A 42 12.30 -2.89 -3.49
N SER A 43 13.54 -2.55 -3.12
CA SER A 43 14.18 -3.12 -1.95
C SER A 43 13.41 -2.86 -0.64
N PHE A 44 12.53 -1.82 -0.58
CA PHE A 44 11.86 -1.46 0.67
C PHE A 44 10.42 -0.92 0.56
N HIS A 45 9.95 -0.45 -0.61
CA HIS A 45 8.66 0.28 -0.66
C HIS A 45 7.44 -0.57 -0.28
N VAL A 46 7.40 -1.86 -0.63
CA VAL A 46 6.33 -2.78 -0.20
C VAL A 46 6.47 -3.16 1.27
N PRO A 47 7.65 -3.59 1.78
CA PRO A 47 7.92 -3.72 3.21
C PRO A 47 7.50 -2.52 4.04
N LEU A 48 7.78 -1.31 3.57
CA LEU A 48 7.40 -0.05 4.21
C LEU A 48 5.88 0.06 4.43
N PHE A 49 5.06 -0.33 3.44
CA PHE A 49 3.61 -0.30 3.60
C PHE A 49 3.11 -1.28 4.67
N PHE A 50 3.66 -2.48 4.74
CA PHE A 50 3.32 -3.43 5.80
C PHE A 50 3.75 -2.91 7.17
N LEU A 51 4.96 -2.35 7.28
CA LEU A 51 5.47 -1.78 8.52
C LEU A 51 4.61 -0.60 9.00
N VAL A 52 4.31 0.36 8.13
CA VAL A 52 3.45 1.50 8.47
C VAL A 52 2.03 1.06 8.83
N SER A 53 1.53 -0.02 8.21
CA SER A 53 0.21 -0.57 8.55
C SER A 53 0.20 -1.16 9.95
N GLY A 54 1.25 -1.88 10.36
CA GLY A 54 1.44 -2.37 11.73
C GLY A 54 1.57 -1.24 12.75
N TRP A 55 2.31 -0.19 12.39
CA TRP A 55 2.42 1.00 13.22
C TRP A 55 1.04 1.66 13.44
N VAL A 56 0.30 1.93 12.37
CA VAL A 56 -1.04 2.55 12.43
C VAL A 56 -2.01 1.67 13.23
N ALA A 57 -2.00 0.36 13.02
CA ALA A 57 -2.86 -0.58 13.74
C ALA A 57 -2.62 -0.55 15.25
N THR A 58 -1.38 -0.32 15.69
CA THR A 58 -1.03 -0.25 17.11
C THR A 58 -1.19 1.16 17.68
N ALA A 59 -0.74 2.19 16.96
CA ALA A 59 -0.74 3.56 17.45
C ALA A 59 -2.14 4.19 17.53
N TYR A 60 -3.05 3.80 16.62
CA TYR A 60 -4.39 4.37 16.48
C TYR A 60 -5.50 3.31 16.51
N GLY A 61 -5.12 2.03 16.65
CA GLY A 61 -6.07 0.94 16.77
C GLY A 61 -6.87 1.06 18.07
N ARG A 62 -8.20 1.01 17.97
CA ARG A 62 -9.07 0.85 19.15
C ARG A 62 -9.24 -0.63 19.46
N PRO A 63 -9.36 -1.02 20.73
CA PRO A 63 -9.77 -2.38 21.08
C PRO A 63 -11.08 -2.73 20.36
N ARG A 64 -11.12 -3.89 19.72
CA ARG A 64 -12.27 -4.37 18.96
C ARG A 64 -12.46 -5.86 19.18
N SER A 65 -13.70 -6.30 19.04
CA SER A 65 -14.00 -7.72 18.93
C SER A 65 -13.37 -8.31 17.64
N ASP A 66 -13.24 -9.62 17.59
CA ASP A 66 -12.75 -10.30 16.39
C ASP A 66 -13.66 -10.01 15.20
N ALA A 67 -14.98 -10.11 15.39
CA ALA A 67 -15.96 -9.83 14.35
C ALA A 67 -15.88 -8.40 13.82
N ASP A 68 -15.68 -7.41 14.69
CA ASP A 68 -15.53 -6.01 14.26
C ASP A 68 -14.21 -5.78 13.51
N THR A 69 -13.15 -6.50 13.89
CA THR A 69 -11.87 -6.45 13.18
C THR A 69 -12.03 -7.00 11.76
N TRP A 70 -12.65 -8.17 11.60
CA TRP A 70 -12.94 -8.75 10.29
C TRP A 70 -13.81 -7.84 9.43
N ARG A 71 -14.91 -7.32 9.99
CA ARG A 71 -15.82 -6.40 9.28
C ARG A 71 -15.11 -5.13 8.81
N GLN A 72 -14.27 -4.56 9.68
CA GLN A 72 -13.56 -3.34 9.33
C GLN A 72 -12.50 -3.58 8.25
N LEU A 73 -11.65 -4.60 8.41
CA LEU A 73 -10.63 -4.93 7.42
C LEU A 73 -11.29 -5.31 6.09
N GLY A 74 -12.35 -6.12 6.11
CA GLY A 74 -13.13 -6.42 4.92
C GLY A 74 -13.63 -5.17 4.21
N ARG A 75 -14.27 -4.25 4.95
CA ARG A 75 -14.77 -3.01 4.37
C ARG A 75 -13.68 -2.10 3.84
N THR A 76 -12.53 -1.99 4.52
CA THR A 76 -11.48 -1.04 4.15
C THR A 76 -10.49 -1.58 3.13
N LEU A 77 -10.40 -2.90 2.95
CA LEU A 77 -9.45 -3.54 2.03
C LEU A 77 -10.16 -4.36 0.95
N LEU A 78 -11.11 -5.24 1.31
CA LEU A 78 -11.72 -6.14 0.33
C LEU A 78 -12.81 -5.47 -0.51
N VAL A 79 -13.58 -4.53 0.06
CA VAL A 79 -14.57 -3.76 -0.72
C VAL A 79 -13.87 -2.93 -1.81
N PRO A 80 -12.83 -2.12 -1.52
CA PRO A 80 -12.04 -1.47 -2.57
C PRO A 80 -11.42 -2.46 -3.56
N TYR A 81 -10.87 -3.58 -3.08
CA TYR A 81 -10.28 -4.62 -3.91
C TYR A 81 -11.25 -5.10 -5.00
N VAL A 82 -12.44 -5.53 -4.60
CA VAL A 82 -13.47 -6.03 -5.52
C VAL A 82 -13.96 -4.93 -6.45
N PHE A 83 -14.26 -3.74 -5.91
CA PHE A 83 -14.77 -2.63 -6.72
C PHE A 83 -13.79 -2.20 -7.81
N PHE A 84 -12.53 -1.92 -7.45
CA PHE A 84 -11.55 -1.46 -8.43
C PHE A 84 -11.09 -2.58 -9.38
N PHE A 85 -11.19 -3.84 -8.94
CA PHE A 85 -11.02 -4.96 -9.86
C PHE A 85 -12.09 -4.91 -10.97
N PHE A 86 -13.36 -4.78 -10.64
CA PHE A 86 -14.42 -4.76 -11.65
C PHE A 86 -14.35 -3.52 -12.55
N VAL A 87 -13.91 -2.37 -12.05
CA VAL A 87 -13.63 -1.19 -12.88
C VAL A 87 -12.52 -1.49 -13.91
N ALA A 88 -11.43 -2.08 -13.48
CA ALA A 88 -10.33 -2.45 -14.37
C ALA A 88 -10.71 -3.59 -15.32
N TYR A 89 -11.48 -4.56 -14.85
CA TYR A 89 -11.99 -5.67 -15.64
C TYR A 89 -12.93 -5.20 -16.75
N ALA A 90 -13.86 -4.30 -16.45
CA ALA A 90 -14.72 -3.69 -17.46
C ALA A 90 -13.90 -2.95 -18.53
N TYR A 91 -12.90 -2.15 -18.11
CA TYR A 91 -11.98 -1.51 -19.05
C TYR A 91 -11.21 -2.53 -19.89
N TRP A 92 -10.74 -3.62 -19.30
CA TRP A 92 -10.05 -4.68 -20.03
C TRP A 92 -10.98 -5.36 -21.05
N LEU A 93 -12.21 -5.73 -20.68
CA LEU A 93 -13.18 -6.33 -21.60
C LEU A 93 -13.46 -5.42 -22.80
N LEU A 94 -13.62 -4.11 -22.58
CA LEU A 94 -13.91 -3.14 -23.64
C LEU A 94 -12.71 -2.89 -24.58
N THR A 95 -11.48 -3.17 -24.13
CA THR A 95 -10.28 -2.78 -24.88
C THR A 95 -9.35 -3.94 -25.23
N ARG A 96 -9.63 -5.18 -24.80
CA ARG A 96 -8.73 -6.34 -24.98
C ARG A 96 -8.47 -6.68 -26.46
N ASP A 97 -9.46 -6.47 -27.30
CA ASP A 97 -9.41 -6.77 -28.74
C ASP A 97 -8.96 -5.58 -29.60
N MET A 98 -8.49 -4.48 -28.97
CA MET A 98 -8.08 -3.27 -29.67
C MET A 98 -6.57 -3.17 -29.84
N GLY A 99 -6.09 -2.97 -31.07
CA GLY A 99 -4.69 -2.69 -31.40
C GLY A 99 -3.71 -3.71 -30.82
N ALA A 100 -2.59 -3.24 -30.27
CA ALA A 100 -1.56 -4.11 -29.69
C ALA A 100 -2.03 -4.95 -28.49
N LYS A 101 -3.17 -4.62 -27.89
CA LYS A 101 -3.74 -5.41 -26.80
C LYS A 101 -4.33 -6.72 -27.31
N ALA A 102 -4.89 -6.74 -28.52
CA ALA A 102 -5.45 -7.95 -29.13
C ALA A 102 -4.40 -9.07 -29.22
N LEU A 103 -3.16 -8.74 -29.60
CA LEU A 103 -2.04 -9.69 -29.66
C LEU A 103 -1.71 -10.32 -28.30
N ARG A 104 -1.94 -9.58 -27.21
CA ARG A 104 -1.58 -10.03 -25.86
C ARG A 104 -2.73 -10.66 -25.10
N TRP A 105 -3.95 -10.20 -25.35
CA TRP A 105 -5.13 -10.48 -24.53
C TRP A 105 -6.33 -11.02 -25.30
N GLY A 106 -6.37 -10.87 -26.64
CA GLY A 106 -7.55 -11.22 -27.46
C GLY A 106 -7.97 -12.67 -27.32
N GLU A 107 -7.01 -13.59 -27.27
CA GLU A 107 -7.29 -15.04 -27.15
C GLU A 107 -7.59 -15.50 -25.72
N ARG A 108 -7.37 -14.64 -24.69
CA ARG A 108 -7.62 -15.06 -23.30
C ARG A 108 -9.12 -15.12 -23.02
N PRO A 109 -9.59 -16.18 -22.31
CA PRO A 109 -10.99 -16.29 -21.94
C PRO A 109 -11.44 -15.10 -21.10
N TRP A 110 -12.65 -14.61 -21.34
CA TRP A 110 -13.20 -13.48 -20.59
C TRP A 110 -13.29 -13.73 -19.07
N TRP A 111 -13.46 -14.97 -18.66
CA TRP A 111 -13.56 -15.39 -17.24
C TRP A 111 -12.21 -15.51 -16.53
N GLU A 112 -11.09 -15.59 -17.24
CA GLU A 112 -9.75 -15.81 -16.64
C GLU A 112 -9.41 -14.76 -15.57
N PRO A 113 -9.66 -13.44 -15.76
CA PRO A 113 -9.41 -12.47 -14.72
C PRO A 113 -10.22 -12.68 -13.43
N LEU A 114 -11.40 -13.32 -13.52
CA LEU A 114 -12.22 -13.62 -12.34
C LEU A 114 -11.56 -14.69 -11.45
N VAL A 115 -10.84 -15.63 -12.04
CA VAL A 115 -9.98 -16.55 -11.27
C VAL A 115 -8.88 -15.77 -10.55
N GLY A 116 -8.27 -14.79 -11.22
CA GLY A 116 -7.30 -13.88 -10.61
C GLY A 116 -7.88 -13.10 -9.43
N LEU A 117 -9.14 -12.63 -9.54
CA LEU A 117 -9.85 -11.98 -8.44
C LEU A 117 -9.98 -12.95 -7.23
N LEU A 118 -10.36 -14.19 -7.46
CA LEU A 118 -10.53 -15.17 -6.38
C LEU A 118 -9.20 -15.55 -5.74
N MET A 119 -8.15 -15.70 -6.55
CA MET A 119 -6.80 -16.01 -6.08
C MET A 119 -6.15 -14.83 -5.34
N GLY A 120 -6.43 -13.59 -5.72
CA GLY A 120 -5.94 -12.40 -5.05
C GLY A 120 -4.41 -12.28 -5.01
N ASN A 121 -3.69 -12.92 -5.93
CA ASN A 121 -2.23 -12.88 -6.03
C ASN A 121 -1.76 -12.20 -7.32
N GLY A 122 -0.50 -11.77 -7.34
CA GLY A 122 0.04 -10.96 -8.42
C GLY A 122 -0.13 -11.50 -9.83
N PRO A 123 0.24 -12.75 -10.13
CA PRO A 123 0.14 -13.30 -11.49
C PRO A 123 -1.27 -13.30 -12.06
N GLY A 124 -2.28 -13.57 -11.22
CA GLY A 124 -3.68 -13.63 -11.67
C GLY A 124 -4.34 -12.26 -11.88
N LEU A 125 -3.80 -11.21 -11.25
CA LEU A 125 -4.40 -9.86 -11.25
C LEU A 125 -3.87 -8.96 -12.37
N TYR A 126 -3.61 -9.52 -13.57
CA TYR A 126 -3.00 -8.77 -14.67
C TYR A 126 -3.86 -7.60 -15.20
N VAL A 127 -5.17 -7.60 -14.96
CA VAL A 127 -6.05 -6.46 -15.30
C VAL A 127 -5.85 -5.28 -14.34
N GLN A 128 -5.40 -5.53 -13.12
CA GLN A 128 -5.06 -4.51 -12.12
C GLN A 128 -3.98 -5.04 -11.16
N PRO A 129 -2.71 -5.02 -11.58
CA PRO A 129 -1.64 -5.71 -10.85
C PRO A 129 -1.40 -5.24 -9.42
N ALA A 130 -1.64 -3.94 -9.11
CA ALA A 130 -1.41 -3.42 -7.77
C ALA A 130 -2.38 -3.94 -6.71
N LEU A 131 -3.52 -4.48 -7.11
CA LEU A 131 -4.56 -4.92 -6.17
C LEU A 131 -4.15 -6.12 -5.31
N TRP A 132 -3.13 -6.89 -5.70
CA TRP A 132 -2.64 -8.03 -4.91
C TRP A 132 -2.28 -7.64 -3.48
N PHE A 133 -1.86 -6.38 -3.29
CA PHE A 133 -1.46 -5.85 -2.00
C PHE A 133 -2.63 -5.82 -0.98
N LEU A 134 -3.86 -5.61 -1.43
CA LEU A 134 -5.01 -5.48 -0.53
C LEU A 134 -5.40 -6.81 0.14
N PRO A 135 -5.59 -7.94 -0.56
CA PRO A 135 -5.79 -9.23 0.09
C PRO A 135 -4.56 -9.67 0.91
N ALA A 136 -3.32 -9.40 0.46
CA ALA A 136 -2.14 -9.69 1.24
C ALA A 136 -2.09 -8.89 2.56
N LEU A 137 -2.42 -7.60 2.53
CA LEU A 137 -2.51 -6.78 3.74
C LEU A 137 -3.66 -7.23 4.65
N PHE A 138 -4.79 -7.63 4.09
CA PHE A 138 -5.91 -8.18 4.84
C PHE A 138 -5.49 -9.43 5.61
N THR A 139 -4.89 -10.41 4.93
CA THR A 139 -4.42 -11.66 5.54
C THR A 139 -3.36 -11.40 6.61
N THR A 140 -2.41 -10.50 6.34
CA THR A 140 -1.37 -10.09 7.29
C THR A 140 -1.97 -9.45 8.55
N ALA A 141 -2.92 -8.53 8.39
CA ALA A 141 -3.54 -7.83 9.51
C ALA A 141 -4.39 -8.77 10.37
N ILE A 142 -5.07 -9.74 9.77
CA ILE A 142 -5.83 -10.78 10.48
C ILE A 142 -4.87 -11.71 11.24
N ALA A 143 -3.82 -12.21 10.59
CA ALA A 143 -2.82 -13.05 11.25
C ALA A 143 -2.18 -12.33 12.44
N PHE A 144 -1.76 -11.08 12.26
CA PHE A 144 -1.21 -10.27 13.34
C PHE A 144 -2.21 -10.04 14.47
N HIS A 145 -3.50 -9.80 14.17
CA HIS A 145 -4.54 -9.59 15.18
C HIS A 145 -4.64 -10.77 16.16
N TYR A 146 -4.53 -12.02 15.67
CA TYR A 146 -4.57 -13.20 16.53
C TYR A 146 -3.24 -13.47 17.22
N LEU A 147 -2.12 -13.32 16.54
CA LEU A 147 -0.80 -13.61 17.11
C LEU A 147 -0.43 -12.65 18.23
N ARG A 148 -0.72 -11.37 18.13
CA ARG A 148 -0.44 -10.37 19.17
C ARG A 148 -1.18 -10.61 20.49
N LYS A 149 -2.25 -11.45 20.49
CA LYS A 149 -2.98 -11.82 21.68
C LYS A 149 -2.27 -12.93 22.47
N ARG A 150 -1.37 -13.65 21.82
CA ARG A 150 -0.71 -14.85 22.38
C ARG A 150 0.78 -14.66 22.62
N LEU A 151 1.42 -13.72 21.92
CA LEU A 151 2.86 -13.53 21.95
C LEU A 151 3.23 -12.13 22.42
N HIS A 152 4.27 -12.03 23.24
CA HIS A 152 4.87 -10.74 23.59
C HIS A 152 5.42 -10.05 22.33
N PRO A 153 5.31 -8.71 22.18
CA PRO A 153 5.72 -8.00 20.96
C PRO A 153 7.14 -8.29 20.49
N GLY A 154 8.11 -8.37 21.40
CA GLY A 154 9.50 -8.70 21.05
C GLY A 154 9.66 -10.12 20.52
N LEU A 155 9.02 -11.10 21.17
CA LEU A 155 9.03 -12.50 20.73
C LEU A 155 8.34 -12.64 19.37
N LEU A 156 7.24 -11.93 19.15
CA LEU A 156 6.54 -11.93 17.88
C LEU A 156 7.43 -11.44 16.72
N VAL A 157 8.18 -10.34 16.92
CA VAL A 157 9.12 -9.83 15.91
C VAL A 157 10.20 -10.87 15.59
N VAL A 158 10.83 -11.47 16.62
CA VAL A 158 11.89 -12.48 16.43
C VAL A 158 11.33 -13.72 15.72
N ALA A 159 10.19 -14.24 16.16
CA ALA A 159 9.56 -15.40 15.55
C ALA A 159 9.20 -15.14 14.08
N CYS A 160 8.63 -13.95 13.78
CA CYS A 160 8.33 -13.56 12.40
C CYS A 160 9.60 -13.37 11.56
N ALA A 161 10.71 -12.87 12.13
CA ALA A 161 11.97 -12.73 11.41
C ALA A 161 12.55 -14.10 11.01
N LEU A 162 12.59 -15.04 11.95
CA LEU A 162 13.06 -16.40 11.70
C LEU A 162 12.18 -17.13 10.68
N LEU A 163 10.85 -16.97 10.82
CA LEU A 163 9.89 -17.55 9.88
C LEU A 163 10.05 -16.95 8.48
N ALA A 164 10.18 -15.63 8.36
CA ALA A 164 10.40 -14.96 7.08
C ALA A 164 11.70 -15.41 6.41
N TRP A 165 12.78 -15.51 7.19
CA TRP A 165 14.06 -15.98 6.70
C TRP A 165 13.99 -17.42 6.18
N ALA A 166 13.45 -18.34 6.97
CA ALA A 166 13.29 -19.73 6.56
C ALA A 166 12.35 -19.86 5.34
N TRP A 167 11.25 -19.08 5.32
CA TRP A 167 10.27 -19.10 4.23
C TRP A 167 10.88 -18.63 2.91
N ILE A 168 11.65 -17.55 2.89
CA ILE A 168 12.31 -17.03 1.69
C ILE A 168 13.32 -18.05 1.15
N ALA A 169 14.03 -18.77 2.03
CA ALA A 169 14.99 -19.77 1.60
C ALA A 169 14.34 -21.03 0.98
N TRP A 170 13.15 -21.38 1.45
CA TRP A 170 12.53 -22.66 1.10
C TRP A 170 11.37 -22.54 0.10
N PHE A 171 10.50 -21.55 0.24
CA PHE A 171 9.23 -21.50 -0.48
C PHE A 171 9.33 -21.02 -1.94
N PRO A 172 10.05 -19.95 -2.30
CA PRO A 172 10.11 -19.44 -3.67
C PRO A 172 10.62 -20.47 -4.70
N PRO A 173 11.60 -21.33 -4.38
CA PRO A 173 12.07 -22.37 -5.32
C PRO A 173 10.99 -23.38 -5.73
N LEU A 174 9.91 -23.51 -4.95
CA LEU A 174 8.80 -24.40 -5.30
C LEU A 174 8.00 -23.92 -6.50
N GLY A 175 8.11 -22.65 -6.89
CA GLY A 175 7.35 -22.05 -7.99
C GLY A 175 5.83 -21.95 -7.75
N VAL A 176 5.37 -22.24 -6.54
CA VAL A 176 3.95 -22.27 -6.17
C VAL A 176 3.49 -20.86 -5.76
N ARG A 177 2.26 -20.50 -6.14
CA ARG A 177 1.62 -19.26 -5.70
C ARG A 177 0.38 -19.58 -4.86
N LEU A 178 0.32 -19.01 -3.68
CA LEU A 178 -0.81 -19.19 -2.77
C LEU A 178 -1.81 -18.03 -2.89
N PRO A 179 -3.11 -18.31 -2.65
CA PRO A 179 -4.13 -17.26 -2.71
C PRO A 179 -3.97 -16.24 -1.59
N TRP A 180 -4.52 -15.03 -1.82
CA TRP A 180 -4.66 -13.97 -0.82
C TRP A 180 -3.34 -13.52 -0.18
N GLY A 181 -2.22 -13.68 -0.90
CA GLY A 181 -0.89 -13.32 -0.41
C GLY A 181 -0.39 -14.20 0.75
N LEU A 182 -0.91 -15.43 0.89
CA LEU A 182 -0.39 -16.41 1.87
C LEU A 182 1.06 -16.77 1.58
N ASP A 183 1.48 -16.69 0.31
CA ASP A 183 2.88 -16.89 -0.11
C ASP A 183 3.82 -15.79 0.40
N VAL A 184 3.35 -14.57 0.57
CA VAL A 184 4.14 -13.47 1.14
C VAL A 184 3.86 -13.22 2.63
N LEU A 185 2.90 -13.95 3.22
CA LEU A 185 2.45 -13.73 4.60
C LEU A 185 3.58 -13.75 5.65
N PRO A 186 4.52 -14.71 5.66
CA PRO A 186 5.60 -14.71 6.66
C PRO A 186 6.45 -13.45 6.60
N VAL A 187 6.75 -12.98 5.39
CA VAL A 187 7.56 -11.77 5.16
C VAL A 187 6.80 -10.50 5.53
N SER A 188 5.56 -10.38 5.06
CA SER A 188 4.71 -9.21 5.36
C SER A 188 4.39 -9.09 6.85
N LEU A 189 4.19 -10.21 7.52
CA LEU A 189 3.94 -10.28 8.96
C LEU A 189 5.15 -9.81 9.78
N PHE A 190 6.38 -10.13 9.35
CA PHE A 190 7.59 -9.61 9.98
C PHE A 190 7.62 -8.08 9.95
N PHE A 191 7.44 -7.46 8.78
CA PHE A 191 7.44 -5.99 8.68
C PHE A 191 6.27 -5.36 9.44
N PHE A 192 5.10 -5.97 9.40
CA PHE A 192 3.95 -5.51 10.17
C PHE A 192 4.21 -5.56 11.68
N ALA A 193 4.80 -6.65 12.19
CA ALA A 193 5.18 -6.79 13.58
C ALA A 193 6.26 -5.76 14.01
N CYS A 194 7.25 -5.51 13.16
CA CYS A 194 8.23 -4.44 13.36
C CYS A 194 7.56 -3.07 13.52
N GLY A 195 6.62 -2.74 12.65
CA GLY A 195 5.86 -1.49 12.74
C GLY A 195 5.05 -1.36 14.01
N ALA A 196 4.40 -2.44 14.42
CA ALA A 196 3.64 -2.50 15.67
C ALA A 196 4.55 -2.31 16.90
N ALA A 197 5.73 -2.93 16.91
CA ALA A 197 6.72 -2.82 18.01
C ALA A 197 7.37 -1.43 18.07
N LEU A 198 7.52 -0.74 16.94
CA LEU A 198 8.07 0.62 16.84
C LEU A 198 7.08 1.70 17.30
N ALA A 199 5.78 1.47 17.17
CA ALA A 199 4.74 2.47 17.39
C ALA A 199 4.86 3.23 18.74
N PRO A 200 5.08 2.58 19.91
CA PRO A 200 5.25 3.29 21.18
C PRO A 200 6.56 4.10 21.24
N ARG A 201 7.64 3.58 20.64
CA ARG A 201 8.98 4.16 20.70
C ARG A 201 9.12 5.42 19.88
N VAL A 202 8.57 5.43 18.68
CA VAL A 202 8.63 6.60 17.77
C VAL A 202 7.90 7.81 18.34
N ARG A 203 6.83 7.60 19.12
CA ARG A 203 6.14 8.70 19.83
C ARG A 203 7.02 9.35 20.89
N ALA A 204 7.91 8.59 21.52
CA ALA A 204 8.81 9.08 22.56
C ALA A 204 10.11 9.70 22.00
N MET A 205 10.42 9.50 20.72
CA MET A 205 11.65 10.03 20.14
C MET A 205 11.56 11.52 19.84
N HIS A 206 12.29 12.32 20.63
CA HIS A 206 12.51 13.74 20.41
C HIS A 206 14.01 13.94 20.17
N GLY A 207 14.39 14.15 18.91
CA GLY A 207 15.78 14.43 18.54
C GLY A 207 15.92 15.85 17.96
N SER A 208 17.11 16.42 18.02
CA SER A 208 17.42 17.66 17.30
C SER A 208 17.28 17.42 15.80
N ARG A 209 16.87 18.44 15.06
CA ARG A 209 16.72 18.35 13.59
C ARG A 209 18.04 17.91 12.92
N VAL A 210 19.16 18.42 13.42
CA VAL A 210 20.49 18.08 12.90
C VAL A 210 20.79 16.59 13.10
N ALA A 211 20.52 16.05 14.30
CA ALA A 211 20.72 14.62 14.57
C ALA A 211 19.84 13.73 13.67
N VAL A 212 18.57 14.10 13.44
CA VAL A 212 17.68 13.36 12.54
C VAL A 212 18.20 13.41 11.09
N ILE A 213 18.68 14.57 10.62
CA ILE A 213 19.28 14.72 9.28
C ILE A 213 20.51 13.82 9.16
N ALA A 214 21.46 13.97 10.09
CA ALA A 214 22.71 13.21 10.08
C ALA A 214 22.45 11.69 10.10
N LEU A 215 21.53 11.23 10.95
CA LEU A 215 21.13 9.82 11.01
C LEU A 215 20.48 9.36 9.70
N THR A 216 19.60 10.17 9.11
CA THR A 216 18.95 9.82 7.83
C THR A 216 19.96 9.70 6.71
N LEU A 217 20.93 10.62 6.63
CA LEU A 217 22.02 10.56 5.63
C LEU A 217 22.93 9.34 5.86
N LEU A 218 23.29 9.05 7.11
CA LEU A 218 24.08 7.85 7.46
C LEU A 218 23.34 6.58 7.04
N VAL A 219 22.06 6.46 7.39
CA VAL A 219 21.23 5.30 7.00
C VAL A 219 21.14 5.19 5.48
N ALA A 220 20.98 6.29 4.77
CA ALA A 220 20.95 6.30 3.31
C ALA A 220 22.29 5.85 2.69
N ALA A 221 23.41 6.31 3.25
CA ALA A 221 24.76 5.94 2.82
C ALA A 221 25.06 4.44 3.02
N ILE A 222 24.51 3.84 4.07
CA ILE A 222 24.64 2.40 4.33
C ILE A 222 23.64 1.62 3.44
N TRP A 223 22.39 2.08 3.36
CA TRP A 223 21.35 1.41 2.59
C TRP A 223 21.67 1.30 1.09
N LEU A 224 22.19 2.37 0.48
CA LEU A 224 22.39 2.45 -0.96
C LEU A 224 23.28 1.31 -1.50
N PRO A 225 24.52 1.12 -0.99
CA PRO A 225 25.38 0.03 -1.49
C PRO A 225 24.83 -1.35 -1.13
N LEU A 226 24.20 -1.54 0.03
CA LEU A 226 23.62 -2.81 0.41
C LEU A 226 22.43 -3.19 -0.45
N ALA A 227 21.53 -2.24 -0.77
CA ALA A 227 20.41 -2.48 -1.66
C ALA A 227 20.86 -2.77 -3.09
N TRP A 228 21.90 -2.06 -3.55
CA TRP A 228 22.51 -2.33 -4.86
C TRP A 228 23.12 -3.73 -4.93
N HIS A 229 23.85 -4.12 -3.91
CA HIS A 229 24.49 -5.44 -3.83
C HIS A 229 23.46 -6.59 -3.70
N ASN A 230 22.36 -6.38 -2.97
CA ASN A 230 21.31 -7.39 -2.85
C ASN A 230 20.55 -7.65 -4.16
N GLY A 231 20.60 -6.73 -5.10
CA GLY A 231 19.98 -6.91 -6.40
C GLY A 231 18.46 -6.76 -6.39
N LYS A 232 17.81 -7.44 -7.33
CA LYS A 232 16.38 -7.24 -7.63
C LYS A 232 15.47 -7.82 -6.55
N VAL A 233 14.60 -6.98 -6.00
CA VAL A 233 13.52 -7.38 -5.12
C VAL A 233 12.17 -7.14 -5.81
N ASP A 234 11.26 -8.11 -5.74
CA ASP A 234 9.85 -7.97 -6.13
C ASP A 234 9.01 -8.95 -5.30
N MET A 235 8.49 -8.48 -4.18
CA MET A 235 7.67 -9.32 -3.27
C MET A 235 6.46 -9.94 -3.97
N ASN A 236 5.85 -9.21 -4.93
CA ASN A 236 4.74 -9.73 -5.71
C ASN A 236 5.14 -10.93 -6.58
N LYS A 237 6.40 -11.04 -6.95
CA LYS A 237 6.96 -12.16 -7.74
C LYS A 237 7.76 -13.15 -6.91
N MET A 238 7.74 -13.04 -5.58
CA MET A 238 8.55 -13.87 -4.68
C MET A 238 10.06 -13.76 -4.94
N GLN A 239 10.53 -12.59 -5.35
CA GLN A 239 11.94 -12.28 -5.57
C GLN A 239 12.44 -11.39 -4.44
N PHE A 240 13.50 -11.84 -3.74
CA PHE A 240 13.99 -11.18 -2.54
C PHE A 240 15.47 -10.75 -2.63
N GLY A 241 16.03 -10.70 -3.86
CA GLY A 241 17.45 -10.43 -4.11
C GLY A 241 18.31 -11.66 -3.88
N ASP A 242 19.62 -11.44 -3.76
CA ASP A 242 20.63 -12.50 -3.67
C ASP A 242 20.81 -13.02 -2.23
N SER A 243 20.35 -12.25 -1.23
CA SER A 243 20.53 -12.58 0.19
C SER A 243 19.32 -12.18 1.03
N THR A 244 18.70 -13.18 1.68
CA THR A 244 17.57 -12.94 2.60
C THR A 244 17.92 -11.98 3.75
N PRO A 245 19.03 -12.14 4.48
CA PRO A 245 19.42 -11.16 5.50
C PRO A 245 19.60 -9.75 4.95
N LEU A 246 20.22 -9.60 3.78
CA LEU A 246 20.38 -8.29 3.13
C LEU A 246 19.04 -7.68 2.73
N PHE A 247 18.11 -8.49 2.20
CA PHE A 247 16.76 -8.00 1.90
C PHE A 247 16.06 -7.47 3.16
N LEU A 248 16.04 -8.25 4.24
CA LEU A 248 15.36 -7.82 5.48
C LEU A 248 16.00 -6.55 6.05
N LEU A 249 17.34 -6.47 6.04
CA LEU A 249 18.08 -5.30 6.50
C LEU A 249 17.84 -4.07 5.62
N THR A 250 17.98 -4.19 4.31
CA THR A 250 17.79 -3.07 3.36
C THR A 250 16.37 -2.55 3.38
N ALA A 251 15.37 -3.43 3.56
CA ALA A 251 13.99 -3.02 3.72
C ALA A 251 13.74 -2.21 5.00
N LEU A 252 14.37 -2.58 6.11
CA LEU A 252 14.30 -1.81 7.37
C LEU A 252 15.05 -0.48 7.27
N LEU A 253 16.26 -0.47 6.69
CA LEU A 253 17.05 0.75 6.48
C LEU A 253 16.33 1.74 5.55
N GLY A 254 15.83 1.28 4.40
CA GLY A 254 15.06 2.12 3.48
C GLY A 254 13.78 2.68 4.12
N THR A 255 13.14 1.90 4.98
CA THR A 255 12.00 2.36 5.77
C THR A 255 12.42 3.44 6.77
N ALA A 256 13.51 3.23 7.52
CA ALA A 256 14.02 4.22 8.49
C ALA A 256 14.43 5.52 7.80
N MET A 257 15.13 5.44 6.66
CA MET A 257 15.46 6.58 5.82
C MET A 257 14.21 7.35 5.40
N THR A 258 13.19 6.64 4.89
CA THR A 258 11.92 7.25 4.46
C THR A 258 11.20 7.95 5.61
N MET A 259 11.19 7.36 6.80
CA MET A 259 10.60 7.98 8.00
C MET A 259 11.36 9.24 8.42
N GLY A 260 12.68 9.26 8.28
CA GLY A 260 13.51 10.47 8.50
C GLY A 260 13.13 11.58 7.52
N ILE A 261 13.09 11.29 6.22
CA ILE A 261 12.67 12.24 5.17
C ILE A 261 11.25 12.74 5.42
N ALA A 262 10.33 11.84 5.77
CA ALA A 262 8.93 12.18 6.05
C ALA A 262 8.80 13.24 7.16
N GLY A 263 9.69 13.23 8.15
CA GLY A 263 9.71 14.25 9.21
C GLY A 263 9.89 15.68 8.68
N TRP A 264 10.56 15.86 7.56
CA TRP A 264 10.83 17.21 6.98
C TRP A 264 9.66 17.71 6.16
N ILE A 265 9.00 16.82 5.40
CA ILE A 265 7.94 17.19 4.48
C ILE A 265 6.53 16.99 5.07
N ALA A 266 6.44 16.52 6.32
CA ALA A 266 5.16 16.21 6.98
C ALA A 266 4.20 17.40 7.09
N ARG A 267 4.68 18.64 6.97
CA ARG A 267 3.87 19.85 7.06
C ARG A 267 3.23 20.26 5.73
N TRP A 268 3.69 19.70 4.61
CA TRP A 268 3.23 20.09 3.27
C TRP A 268 1.83 19.53 2.99
N PRO A 269 0.83 20.41 2.70
CA PRO A 269 -0.56 19.96 2.50
C PRO A 269 -0.71 18.92 1.40
N GLY A 270 0.01 19.06 0.29
CA GLY A 270 0.01 18.10 -0.83
C GLY A 270 0.51 16.73 -0.41
N VAL A 271 1.60 16.67 0.37
CA VAL A 271 2.14 15.42 0.91
C VAL A 271 1.13 14.74 1.84
N GLN A 272 0.50 15.53 2.73
CA GLN A 272 -0.55 15.02 3.61
C GLN A 272 -1.74 14.48 2.82
N TRP A 273 -2.13 15.18 1.75
CA TRP A 273 -3.23 14.74 0.90
C TRP A 273 -2.90 13.41 0.21
N ILE A 274 -1.72 13.26 -0.40
CA ILE A 274 -1.26 12.02 -1.02
C ILE A 274 -1.26 10.88 0.00
N GLY A 275 -0.68 11.10 1.19
CA GLY A 275 -0.58 10.09 2.24
C GLY A 275 -1.93 9.60 2.76
N ARG A 276 -2.93 10.49 2.83
CA ARG A 276 -4.30 10.13 3.23
C ARG A 276 -5.08 9.41 2.13
N ASN A 277 -4.67 9.53 0.88
CA ASN A 277 -5.34 8.95 -0.27
C ASN A 277 -4.57 7.81 -0.93
N THR A 278 -3.62 7.18 -0.22
CA THR A 278 -2.79 6.09 -0.73
C THR A 278 -3.60 4.92 -1.28
N LEU A 279 -4.72 4.56 -0.63
CA LEU A 279 -5.60 3.50 -1.11
C LEU A 279 -6.20 3.80 -2.48
N LEU A 280 -6.72 5.01 -2.67
CA LEU A 280 -7.27 5.45 -3.95
C LEU A 280 -6.19 5.42 -5.03
N ILE A 281 -5.01 6.02 -4.76
CA ILE A 281 -3.90 6.08 -5.71
C ILE A 281 -3.44 4.67 -6.07
N LEU A 282 -3.30 3.77 -5.09
CA LEU A 282 -2.96 2.37 -5.30
C LEU A 282 -3.96 1.69 -6.26
N CYS A 283 -5.24 1.90 -6.06
CA CYS A 283 -6.29 1.27 -6.84
C CYS A 283 -6.49 1.87 -8.25
N THR A 284 -6.00 3.08 -8.52
CA THR A 284 -6.35 3.79 -9.76
C THR A 284 -5.18 4.05 -10.70
N HIS A 285 -3.93 4.09 -10.23
CA HIS A 285 -2.78 4.49 -11.06
C HIS A 285 -2.57 3.60 -12.28
N PHE A 286 -2.75 2.28 -12.18
CA PHE A 286 -2.64 1.39 -13.35
C PHE A 286 -3.74 1.65 -14.39
N LEU A 287 -4.96 1.96 -13.96
CA LEU A 287 -6.04 2.31 -14.87
C LEU A 287 -5.67 3.57 -15.68
N VAL A 288 -5.13 4.58 -14.99
CA VAL A 288 -4.61 5.79 -15.66
C VAL A 288 -3.50 5.45 -16.64
N PHE A 289 -2.55 4.61 -16.25
CA PHE A 289 -1.46 4.16 -17.12
C PHE A 289 -1.96 3.42 -18.35
N PHE A 290 -2.96 2.56 -18.19
CA PHE A 290 -3.55 1.82 -19.30
C PHE A 290 -4.29 2.74 -20.28
N VAL A 291 -5.05 3.72 -19.76
CA VAL A 291 -5.73 4.72 -20.59
C VAL A 291 -4.71 5.56 -21.38
N LEU A 292 -3.70 6.14 -20.71
CA LEU A 292 -2.68 6.95 -21.37
C LEU A 292 -1.86 6.15 -22.38
N SER A 293 -1.51 4.89 -22.07
CA SER A 293 -0.83 4.00 -23.01
C SER A 293 -1.71 3.66 -24.21
N GLY A 294 -3.01 3.48 -24.00
CA GLY A 294 -3.99 3.28 -25.08
C GLY A 294 -4.10 4.50 -26.00
N LEU A 295 -4.23 5.69 -25.41
CA LEU A 295 -4.27 6.96 -26.19
C LEU A 295 -2.98 7.18 -26.99
N ARG A 296 -1.81 6.87 -26.39
CA ARG A 296 -0.52 6.94 -27.08
C ARG A 296 -0.46 5.99 -28.28
N SER A 297 -0.97 4.76 -28.12
CA SER A 297 -1.05 3.78 -29.21
C SER A 297 -1.98 4.23 -30.34
N LEU A 298 -3.14 4.79 -29.98
CA LEU A 298 -4.10 5.34 -30.95
C LEU A 298 -3.54 6.56 -31.71
N ALA A 299 -2.67 7.36 -31.08
CA ALA A 299 -1.95 8.45 -31.71
C ALA A 299 -0.78 7.98 -32.59
N GLY A 300 -0.57 6.68 -32.79
CA GLY A 300 0.51 6.13 -33.62
C GLY A 300 1.90 6.25 -33.01
N ILE A 301 2.01 6.56 -31.72
CA ILE A 301 3.31 6.71 -31.04
C ILE A 301 3.78 5.34 -30.54
N HIS A 302 4.60 4.66 -31.32
CA HIS A 302 5.13 3.31 -31.03
C HIS A 302 6.54 3.29 -30.44
N ALA A 303 7.20 4.44 -30.30
CA ALA A 303 8.52 4.55 -29.68
C ALA A 303 8.52 3.97 -28.24
N GLU A 304 9.66 3.41 -27.78
CA GLU A 304 9.76 2.93 -26.41
C GLU A 304 9.56 4.07 -25.41
N PRO A 305 8.84 3.81 -24.30
CA PRO A 305 8.61 4.81 -23.26
C PRO A 305 9.93 5.28 -22.63
N SER A 306 10.13 6.59 -22.57
CA SER A 306 11.29 7.22 -21.93
C SER A 306 11.06 7.47 -20.44
N ALA A 307 12.13 7.86 -19.71
CA ALA A 307 12.02 8.32 -18.33
C ALA A 307 11.12 9.56 -18.19
N GLY A 308 11.14 10.46 -19.17
CA GLY A 308 10.22 11.62 -19.24
C GLY A 308 8.76 11.18 -19.33
N TRP A 309 8.48 10.16 -20.14
CA TRP A 309 7.14 9.56 -20.18
C TRP A 309 6.73 8.95 -18.84
N ALA A 310 7.63 8.21 -18.17
CA ALA A 310 7.37 7.62 -16.86
C ALA A 310 7.03 8.69 -15.81
N LEU A 311 7.80 9.79 -15.79
CA LEU A 311 7.53 10.94 -14.91
C LEU A 311 6.16 11.58 -15.21
N PHE A 312 5.88 11.82 -16.51
CA PHE A 312 4.61 12.40 -16.92
C PHE A 312 3.41 11.57 -16.50
N VAL A 313 3.39 10.27 -16.83
CA VAL A 313 2.23 9.41 -16.48
C VAL A 313 2.07 9.26 -14.98
N SER A 314 3.17 9.26 -14.23
CA SER A 314 3.14 9.18 -12.77
C SER A 314 2.58 10.46 -12.15
N ALA A 315 3.03 11.63 -12.59
CA ALA A 315 2.50 12.92 -12.16
C ALA A 315 1.02 13.06 -12.51
N PHE A 316 0.65 12.65 -13.72
CA PHE A 316 -0.74 12.65 -14.18
C PHE A 316 -1.63 11.72 -13.34
N ALA A 317 -1.15 10.52 -13.00
CA ALA A 317 -1.90 9.58 -12.15
C ALA A 317 -2.15 10.13 -10.73
N LEU A 318 -1.15 10.82 -10.15
CA LEU A 318 -1.29 11.49 -8.86
C LEU A 318 -2.28 12.66 -8.94
N ALA A 319 -2.22 13.46 -9.99
CA ALA A 319 -3.15 14.57 -10.21
C ALA A 319 -4.58 14.08 -10.47
N ALA A 320 -4.75 13.04 -11.31
CA ALA A 320 -6.04 12.44 -11.62
C ALA A 320 -6.73 11.84 -10.38
N ALA A 321 -5.98 11.45 -9.36
CA ALA A 321 -6.56 11.00 -8.10
C ALA A 321 -7.39 12.08 -7.38
N VAL A 322 -7.16 13.38 -7.65
CA VAL A 322 -7.91 14.49 -7.04
C VAL A 322 -9.38 14.47 -7.48
N PRO A 323 -9.70 14.62 -8.79
CA PRO A 323 -11.09 14.55 -9.25
C PRO A 323 -11.71 13.17 -9.02
N MET A 324 -10.95 12.07 -9.15
CA MET A 324 -11.45 10.73 -8.84
C MET A 324 -11.92 10.62 -7.39
N ARG A 325 -11.15 11.15 -6.44
CA ARG A 325 -11.55 11.19 -5.03
C ARG A 325 -12.84 11.97 -4.82
N TRP A 326 -12.93 13.16 -5.43
CA TRP A 326 -14.13 13.99 -5.34
C TRP A 326 -15.37 13.24 -5.86
N LEU A 327 -15.25 12.59 -7.02
CA LEU A 327 -16.32 11.82 -7.64
C LEU A 327 -16.76 10.64 -6.74
N LEU A 328 -15.79 9.82 -6.29
CA LEU A 328 -16.08 8.65 -5.45
C LEU A 328 -16.66 9.05 -4.08
N MET A 329 -16.16 10.10 -3.45
CA MET A 329 -16.71 10.57 -2.19
C MET A 329 -18.13 11.14 -2.34
N ARG A 330 -18.44 11.68 -3.50
CA ARG A 330 -19.79 12.21 -3.80
C ARG A 330 -20.82 11.11 -4.07
N PHE A 331 -20.44 10.09 -4.86
CA PHE A 331 -21.38 9.10 -5.38
C PHE A 331 -21.24 7.71 -4.75
N ALA A 332 -20.03 7.31 -4.37
CA ALA A 332 -19.73 5.97 -3.91
C ALA A 332 -18.68 5.96 -2.76
N PRO A 333 -18.91 6.66 -1.63
CA PRO A 333 -17.92 6.77 -0.55
C PRO A 333 -17.54 5.41 0.06
N TRP A 334 -18.43 4.43 0.00
CA TRP A 334 -18.21 3.07 0.48
C TRP A 334 -17.05 2.35 -0.25
N THR A 335 -16.76 2.72 -1.50
CA THR A 335 -15.66 2.14 -2.29
C THR A 335 -14.28 2.46 -1.73
N LEU A 336 -14.18 3.50 -0.92
CA LEU A 336 -12.97 3.88 -0.20
C LEU A 336 -13.04 3.52 1.30
N GLY A 337 -13.95 2.64 1.70
CA GLY A 337 -14.14 2.22 3.08
C GLY A 337 -14.74 3.30 3.99
N ALA A 338 -15.19 4.44 3.43
CA ALA A 338 -15.82 5.49 4.22
C ALA A 338 -17.21 5.03 4.74
N ARG A 339 -17.54 5.43 5.96
CA ARG A 339 -18.93 5.32 6.45
C ARG A 339 -19.74 6.47 5.88
N ARG A 340 -20.96 6.22 5.42
CA ARG A 340 -21.93 7.31 5.25
C ARG A 340 -22.14 7.94 6.64
N THR A 341 -21.82 9.20 6.79
CA THR A 341 -22.24 9.95 7.97
C THR A 341 -23.77 9.99 7.93
N PRO A 342 -24.48 9.54 8.99
CA PRO A 342 -25.92 9.77 9.06
C PRO A 342 -26.17 11.27 8.85
N ALA A 343 -27.20 11.61 8.11
CA ALA A 343 -27.65 13.00 8.03
C ALA A 343 -27.83 13.55 9.46
N PRO A 344 -27.47 14.80 9.73
CA PRO A 344 -27.76 15.40 11.03
C PRO A 344 -29.24 15.18 11.33
N VAL A 345 -29.51 14.53 12.45
CA VAL A 345 -30.89 14.43 12.93
C VAL A 345 -31.33 15.87 13.17
N ALA A 346 -32.38 16.29 12.45
CA ALA A 346 -32.98 17.60 12.67
C ALA A 346 -33.25 17.76 14.17
N PRO A 347 -32.92 18.88 14.78
CA PRO A 347 -33.19 19.09 16.20
C PRO A 347 -34.69 18.89 16.43
N THR A 348 -35.00 18.00 17.37
CA THR A 348 -36.38 17.78 17.79
C THR A 348 -36.95 19.14 18.25
N PRO A 349 -38.09 19.59 17.71
CA PRO A 349 -38.71 20.83 18.19
C PRO A 349 -38.90 20.74 19.69
N LEU A 350 -38.45 21.78 20.38
CA LEU A 350 -38.72 21.90 21.82
C LEU A 350 -40.25 21.91 22.04
N PRO A 351 -40.77 21.20 23.06
CA PRO A 351 -42.18 21.24 23.34
C PRO A 351 -42.57 22.72 23.65
N GLU A 352 -43.55 23.18 22.88
CA GLU A 352 -44.15 24.51 23.13
C GLU A 352 -44.64 24.58 24.56
N THR A 353 -44.02 25.44 25.36
CA THR A 353 -44.54 25.81 26.69
C THR A 353 -45.85 26.55 26.50
N ARG A 354 -46.96 25.88 26.77
CA ARG A 354 -48.27 26.57 26.86
C ARG A 354 -48.22 27.60 28.00
N PRO A 355 -48.58 28.86 27.75
CA PRO A 355 -48.75 29.81 28.82
C PRO A 355 -49.99 29.41 29.64
N GLN A 356 -49.84 29.48 30.99
CA GLN A 356 -50.98 29.32 31.93
C GLN A 356 -51.77 30.62 31.98
#